data_c48a76d8fd5fccbdd5fe9d1e4fc4a2fe
#
_entry.id   c48a76d8fd5fccbdd5fe9d1e4fc4a2fe
#
_cell.length_a   1.000
_cell.length_b   1.000
_cell.length_c   1.000
_cell.angle_alpha   90.00
_cell.angle_beta   90.00
_cell.angle_gamma   90.00
#
_symmetry.space_group_name_H-M   'P 1'
#
loop_
_entity.id
_entity.type
_entity.pdbx_description
1 polymer ?
#
loop_
_entity_poly.entity_id
_entity_poly.type
_entity_poly.pdbx_seq_one_letter_code
_entity_poly.pdbx_strand_id
1 'polypeptide(L)'
;MKRTPNRMNTDALREIKNTMSRFLSLFLLSALAVAFLSGLRTTAPDMKYTADDYFDRTGLMDARVLSTLGLTEEDIEALAAVPGVEAAEGAWYIDATIHSDNANDLIVRFHSISEKGINIPELVEGRLPENGRECVVEPALLEEAEISIGDTIHLDTAGTDYEDSLFSEDYTVVGTVTTSLYMSRDRGTSTIGTGRLTAVAFLPRGAFDMDIYTEAYLLAEGGRELLCYGKDYEDLMDGLLDELEPLGDQRAAQRYDQVIEEVTDKLNDAQTEFDEAEAEADEKLTEAEGELADARKKLDDGWAEYEDGKDTLARETAKAKQDIADGEKELSDALVELQDGEKEFEEGLSDYQQGKADYDQGVLDYQDGLQKY
;
A
#
# COMPACT_ATOMS: atom_id res chain seq x y z
N MET A 1 23.03 -45.66 63.25
CA MET A 1 21.75 -46.31 62.91
C MET A 1 21.77 -46.74 61.47
N LYS A 2 21.92 -48.05 61.19
CA LYS A 2 21.80 -48.63 59.83
C LYS A 2 20.31 -48.56 59.43
N ARG A 3 19.96 -47.75 58.45
CA ARG A 3 18.62 -47.79 57.85
C ARG A 3 18.37 -49.16 57.26
N THR A 4 17.44 -49.93 57.85
CA THR A 4 16.97 -51.20 57.29
C THR A 4 16.33 -50.87 55.92
N PRO A 5 16.74 -51.52 54.80
CA PRO A 5 16.17 -51.28 53.50
C PRO A 5 14.66 -51.67 53.58
N ASN A 6 13.83 -50.75 53.10
CA ASN A 6 12.38 -50.94 53.07
C ASN A 6 12.06 -52.19 52.22
N ARG A 7 11.56 -53.24 52.85
CA ARG A 7 11.33 -54.58 52.17
C ARG A 7 10.51 -54.40 50.90
N MET A 8 9.58 -53.44 50.88
CA MET A 8 8.73 -53.14 49.73
C MET A 8 9.55 -52.67 48.53
N ASN A 9 10.58 -51.80 48.75
CA ASN A 9 11.48 -51.34 47.67
C ASN A 9 12.35 -52.45 47.13
N THR A 10 12.78 -53.39 48.02
CA THR A 10 13.61 -54.52 47.61
C THR A 10 12.81 -55.54 46.79
N ASP A 11 11.55 -55.80 47.15
CA ASP A 11 10.67 -56.67 46.39
C ASP A 11 10.27 -56.05 45.04
N ALA A 12 9.99 -54.75 44.98
CA ALA A 12 9.72 -54.02 43.76
C ALA A 12 10.92 -54.10 42.79
N LEU A 13 12.15 -53.91 43.29
CA LEU A 13 13.38 -54.02 42.46
C LEU A 13 13.60 -55.43 41.92
N ARG A 14 13.26 -56.47 42.72
CA ARG A 14 13.34 -57.86 42.32
C ARG A 14 12.28 -58.20 41.24
N GLU A 15 11.06 -57.69 41.37
CA GLU A 15 9.98 -57.85 40.39
C GLU A 15 10.35 -57.19 39.06
N ILE A 16 10.88 -55.98 39.10
CA ILE A 16 11.37 -55.25 37.91
C ILE A 16 12.48 -56.06 37.20
N LYS A 17 13.41 -56.65 37.98
CA LYS A 17 14.52 -57.43 37.41
C LYS A 17 14.01 -58.73 36.77
N ASN A 18 13.00 -59.35 37.31
CA ASN A 18 12.40 -60.58 36.79
C ASN A 18 11.49 -60.32 35.57
N THR A 19 10.92 -59.15 35.43
CA THR A 19 10.04 -58.76 34.34
C THR A 19 10.60 -57.59 33.52
N MET A 20 11.94 -57.49 33.39
CA MET A 20 12.68 -56.38 32.79
C MET A 20 12.13 -55.97 31.43
N SER A 21 11.79 -56.93 30.56
CA SER A 21 11.25 -56.66 29.23
C SER A 21 9.91 -55.93 29.27
N ARG A 22 8.99 -56.34 30.15
CA ARG A 22 7.70 -55.65 30.33
C ARG A 22 7.87 -54.28 30.98
N PHE A 23 8.74 -54.18 31.98
CA PHE A 23 9.04 -52.92 32.66
C PHE A 23 9.62 -51.92 31.64
N LEU A 24 10.61 -52.35 30.84
CA LEU A 24 11.26 -51.51 29.83
C LEU A 24 10.26 -51.05 28.76
N SER A 25 9.38 -51.96 28.30
CA SER A 25 8.33 -51.57 27.33
C SER A 25 7.38 -50.53 27.86
N LEU A 26 6.88 -50.69 29.11
CA LEU A 26 5.99 -49.70 29.74
C LEU A 26 6.72 -48.39 30.04
N PHE A 27 7.97 -48.49 30.50
CA PHE A 27 8.80 -47.28 30.74
C PHE A 27 9.03 -46.51 29.46
N LEU A 28 9.43 -47.17 28.36
CA LEU A 28 9.67 -46.52 27.06
C LEU A 28 8.38 -45.93 26.48
N LEU A 29 7.25 -46.65 26.62
CA LEU A 29 5.94 -46.11 26.19
C LEU A 29 5.55 -44.84 26.97
N SER A 30 5.70 -44.90 28.32
CA SER A 30 5.43 -43.73 29.15
C SER A 30 6.37 -42.58 28.91
N ALA A 31 7.68 -42.88 28.75
CA ALA A 31 8.71 -41.90 28.41
C ALA A 31 8.43 -41.24 27.06
N LEU A 32 8.07 -42.03 26.05
CA LEU A 32 7.69 -41.51 24.72
C LEU A 32 6.45 -40.62 24.79
N ALA A 33 5.40 -41.04 25.52
CA ALA A 33 4.19 -40.26 25.69
C ALA A 33 4.47 -38.90 26.38
N VAL A 34 5.27 -38.90 27.44
CA VAL A 34 5.69 -37.66 28.14
C VAL A 34 6.55 -36.79 27.26
N ALA A 35 7.53 -37.38 26.56
CA ALA A 35 8.42 -36.64 25.63
C ALA A 35 7.60 -35.99 24.50
N PHE A 36 6.67 -36.73 23.91
CA PHE A 36 5.79 -36.21 22.86
C PHE A 36 4.89 -35.08 23.35
N LEU A 37 4.23 -35.29 24.51
CA LEU A 37 3.38 -34.25 25.11
C LEU A 37 4.18 -33.02 25.51
N SER A 38 5.37 -33.19 26.07
CA SER A 38 6.28 -32.09 26.43
C SER A 38 6.72 -31.35 25.17
N GLY A 39 7.17 -32.06 24.11
CA GLY A 39 7.54 -31.45 22.84
C GLY A 39 6.41 -30.64 22.22
N LEU A 40 5.20 -31.20 22.16
CA LEU A 40 4.05 -30.45 21.64
C LEU A 40 3.73 -29.19 22.47
N ARG A 41 3.89 -29.25 23.79
CA ARG A 41 3.59 -28.09 24.66
C ARG A 41 4.66 -26.99 24.54
N THR A 42 5.90 -27.31 24.26
CA THR A 42 6.98 -26.32 24.09
C THR A 42 6.99 -25.70 22.70
N THR A 43 6.50 -26.39 21.67
CA THR A 43 6.53 -25.91 20.28
C THR A 43 5.86 -24.55 20.11
N ALA A 44 4.64 -24.37 20.65
CA ALA A 44 3.90 -23.14 20.47
C ALA A 44 4.56 -21.92 21.16
N PRO A 45 5.02 -22.02 22.44
CA PRO A 45 5.81 -20.94 23.04
C PRO A 45 7.10 -20.64 22.27
N ASP A 46 7.88 -21.68 21.90
CA ASP A 46 9.12 -21.49 21.18
C ASP A 46 8.93 -20.79 19.84
N MET A 47 7.88 -21.15 19.09
CA MET A 47 7.51 -20.46 17.86
C MET A 47 7.16 -18.98 18.09
N LYS A 48 6.43 -18.67 19.17
CA LYS A 48 6.08 -17.29 19.51
C LYS A 48 7.31 -16.45 19.85
N TYR A 49 8.20 -16.97 20.68
CA TYR A 49 9.45 -16.26 21.02
C TYR A 49 10.38 -16.09 19.81
N THR A 50 10.44 -17.09 18.93
CA THR A 50 11.25 -17.01 17.71
C THR A 50 10.70 -15.98 16.73
N ALA A 51 9.36 -15.90 16.60
CA ALA A 51 8.72 -14.91 15.76
C ALA A 51 8.89 -13.50 16.33
N ASP A 52 8.72 -13.34 17.63
CA ASP A 52 8.92 -12.09 18.38
C ASP A 52 10.35 -11.55 18.19
N ASP A 53 11.37 -12.37 18.44
CA ASP A 53 12.77 -12.01 18.20
C ASP A 53 13.05 -11.61 16.72
N TYR A 54 12.37 -12.26 15.78
CA TYR A 54 12.46 -11.89 14.37
C TYR A 54 11.81 -10.53 14.09
N PHE A 55 10.64 -10.25 14.68
CA PHE A 55 9.93 -8.99 14.53
C PHE A 55 10.71 -7.83 15.14
N ASP A 56 11.26 -8.00 16.35
CA ASP A 56 12.09 -6.99 17.00
C ASP A 56 13.34 -6.67 16.19
N ARG A 57 14.02 -7.70 15.66
CA ARG A 57 15.24 -7.54 14.89
C ARG A 57 15.00 -6.84 13.54
N THR A 58 13.86 -7.09 12.91
CA THR A 58 13.48 -6.44 11.64
C THR A 58 12.72 -5.14 11.84
N GLY A 59 12.41 -4.78 13.10
CA GLY A 59 11.63 -3.60 13.43
C GLY A 59 10.24 -3.65 12.83
N LEU A 60 9.56 -4.82 12.92
CA LEU A 60 8.19 -4.91 12.42
C LEU A 60 7.33 -3.83 13.07
N MET A 61 6.61 -3.07 12.27
CA MET A 61 5.68 -2.06 12.75
C MET A 61 4.66 -2.64 13.74
N ASP A 62 4.37 -1.92 14.81
CA ASP A 62 3.30 -2.25 15.75
C ASP A 62 1.93 -1.83 15.21
N ALA A 63 1.88 -0.71 14.49
CA ALA A 63 0.66 -0.26 13.82
C ALA A 63 0.96 0.27 12.40
N ARG A 64 -0.05 0.13 11.53
CA ARG A 64 -0.05 0.69 10.19
C ARG A 64 -1.24 1.61 10.00
N VAL A 65 -1.00 2.82 9.51
CA VAL A 65 -2.03 3.78 9.15
C VAL A 65 -2.17 3.83 7.64
N LEU A 66 -3.40 3.75 7.17
CA LEU A 66 -3.77 3.84 5.77
C LEU A 66 -4.77 4.97 5.57
N SER A 67 -4.65 5.68 4.45
CA SER A 67 -5.60 6.71 4.05
C SER A 67 -5.97 6.52 2.58
N THR A 68 -7.23 6.66 2.23
CA THR A 68 -7.70 6.62 0.83
C THR A 68 -7.26 7.85 0.04
N LEU A 69 -6.90 8.94 0.72
CA LEU A 69 -6.41 10.19 0.13
C LEU A 69 -4.89 10.35 0.26
N GLY A 70 -4.21 9.26 0.70
CA GLY A 70 -2.80 9.28 1.06
C GLY A 70 -2.53 10.03 2.38
N LEU A 71 -1.28 10.06 2.78
CA LEU A 71 -0.79 10.70 4.01
C LEU A 71 0.26 11.73 3.65
N THR A 72 0.19 12.90 4.28
CA THR A 72 1.18 13.97 4.11
C THR A 72 2.28 13.89 5.17
N GLU A 73 3.37 14.65 4.99
CA GLU A 73 4.40 14.78 6.04
C GLU A 73 3.83 15.29 7.37
N GLU A 74 2.86 16.22 7.30
CA GLU A 74 2.17 16.73 8.49
C GLU A 74 1.37 15.63 9.22
N ASP A 75 0.83 14.64 8.48
CA ASP A 75 0.18 13.47 9.07
C ASP A 75 1.18 12.60 9.83
N ILE A 76 2.37 12.40 9.24
CA ILE A 76 3.46 11.63 9.86
C ILE A 76 3.97 12.33 11.12
N GLU A 77 4.16 13.66 11.07
CA GLU A 77 4.53 14.46 12.24
C GLU A 77 3.47 14.39 13.35
N ALA A 78 2.18 14.47 12.98
CA ALA A 78 1.08 14.35 13.92
C ALA A 78 1.03 12.96 14.58
N LEU A 79 1.23 11.89 13.81
CA LEU A 79 1.31 10.52 14.31
C LEU A 79 2.51 10.34 15.24
N ALA A 80 3.68 10.90 14.89
CA ALA A 80 4.88 10.83 15.73
C ALA A 80 4.74 11.59 17.05
N ALA A 81 3.84 12.57 17.13
CA ALA A 81 3.57 13.36 18.33
C ALA A 81 2.59 12.70 19.30
N VAL A 82 1.96 11.57 18.92
CA VAL A 82 1.02 10.85 19.79
C VAL A 82 1.76 10.22 20.96
N PRO A 83 1.30 10.42 22.21
CA PRO A 83 1.90 9.75 23.37
C PRO A 83 1.88 8.23 23.22
N GLY A 84 3.01 7.58 23.46
CA GLY A 84 3.16 6.13 23.29
C GLY A 84 3.64 5.71 21.89
N VAL A 85 3.86 6.64 20.97
CA VAL A 85 4.55 6.39 19.70
C VAL A 85 6.04 6.64 19.87
N GLU A 86 6.87 5.61 19.69
CA GLU A 86 8.33 5.70 19.69
C GLU A 86 8.83 6.32 18.38
N ALA A 87 8.30 5.85 17.25
CA ALA A 87 8.64 6.33 15.92
C ALA A 87 7.46 6.20 14.97
N ALA A 88 7.36 7.17 14.05
CA ALA A 88 6.45 7.13 12.92
C ALA A 88 7.22 7.42 11.63
N GLU A 89 6.91 6.70 10.54
CA GLU A 89 7.54 6.88 9.24
C GLU A 89 6.50 6.71 8.13
N GLY A 90 6.43 7.70 7.24
CA GLY A 90 5.67 7.57 6.00
C GLY A 90 6.39 6.64 5.03
N ALA A 91 5.67 5.77 4.37
CA ALA A 91 6.20 4.81 3.42
C ALA A 91 5.42 4.86 2.10
N TRP A 92 6.10 4.47 1.03
CA TRP A 92 5.49 4.28 -0.26
C TRP A 92 5.49 2.81 -0.63
N TYR A 93 4.43 2.39 -1.29
CA TYR A 93 4.46 1.20 -2.12
C TYR A 93 3.79 1.48 -3.46
N ILE A 94 4.20 0.75 -4.45
CA ILE A 94 3.58 0.70 -5.76
C ILE A 94 3.44 -0.76 -6.20
N ASP A 95 2.44 -1.04 -6.99
CA ASP A 95 2.30 -2.31 -7.69
C ASP A 95 2.71 -2.10 -9.15
N ALA A 96 3.65 -2.92 -9.63
CA ALA A 96 4.12 -2.88 -11.01
C ALA A 96 4.07 -4.27 -11.63
N THR A 97 3.93 -4.30 -12.96
CA THR A 97 4.04 -5.51 -13.74
C THR A 97 5.48 -5.71 -14.18
N ILE A 98 6.02 -6.91 -13.96
CA ILE A 98 7.27 -7.35 -14.55
C ILE A 98 6.95 -8.34 -15.66
N HIS A 99 7.34 -8.00 -16.89
CA HIS A 99 7.19 -8.88 -18.04
C HIS A 99 8.33 -9.91 -18.06
N SER A 100 7.99 -11.19 -18.15
CA SER A 100 8.95 -12.27 -18.26
C SER A 100 8.79 -12.95 -19.62
N ASP A 101 9.90 -13.20 -20.30
CA ASP A 101 9.90 -13.84 -21.62
C ASP A 101 9.31 -15.27 -21.61
N ASN A 102 9.37 -15.94 -20.46
CA ASN A 102 9.04 -17.37 -20.30
C ASN A 102 7.87 -17.63 -19.33
N ALA A 103 7.39 -16.61 -18.61
CA ALA A 103 6.33 -16.72 -17.62
C ALA A 103 5.15 -15.79 -17.98
N ASN A 104 4.06 -15.93 -17.25
CA ASN A 104 3.00 -14.90 -17.26
C ASN A 104 3.54 -13.63 -16.59
N ASP A 105 2.94 -12.48 -16.93
CA ASP A 105 3.22 -11.22 -16.27
C ASP A 105 3.11 -11.36 -14.75
N LEU A 106 4.16 -10.91 -14.04
CA LEU A 106 4.27 -11.00 -12.59
C LEU A 106 3.89 -9.65 -11.98
N ILE A 107 2.99 -9.66 -11.03
CA ILE A 107 2.61 -8.45 -10.30
C ILE A 107 3.41 -8.43 -9.01
N VAL A 108 4.26 -7.41 -8.88
CA VAL A 108 5.20 -7.25 -7.76
C VAL A 108 4.90 -5.94 -7.04
N ARG A 109 4.83 -5.99 -5.73
CA ARG A 109 4.72 -4.79 -4.89
C ARG A 109 6.10 -4.35 -4.47
N PHE A 110 6.41 -3.09 -4.76
CA PHE A 110 7.67 -2.44 -4.40
C PHE A 110 7.45 -1.51 -3.23
N HIS A 111 8.06 -1.81 -2.10
CA HIS A 111 8.05 -0.95 -0.91
C HIS A 111 9.29 -0.06 -0.84
N SER A 112 9.14 1.11 -0.27
CA SER A 112 10.28 1.95 0.09
C SER A 112 11.02 1.35 1.29
N ILE A 113 12.35 1.35 1.25
CA ILE A 113 13.19 0.94 2.39
C ILE A 113 13.12 2.02 3.47
N SER A 114 12.87 1.61 4.70
CA SER A 114 12.83 2.50 5.86
C SER A 114 14.19 3.11 6.19
N GLU A 115 14.18 4.37 6.61
CA GLU A 115 15.34 5.07 7.17
C GLU A 115 15.30 5.10 8.71
N LYS A 116 14.13 4.89 9.31
CA LYS A 116 13.95 4.89 10.76
C LYS A 116 14.04 3.50 11.41
N GLY A 117 14.33 2.49 10.60
CA GLY A 117 14.51 1.12 11.10
C GLY A 117 13.20 0.36 11.31
N ILE A 118 12.15 0.73 10.60
CA ILE A 118 10.85 0.07 10.66
C ILE A 118 10.70 -0.84 9.43
N ASN A 119 10.27 -2.09 9.62
CA ASN A 119 10.07 -3.07 8.55
C ASN A 119 11.30 -3.30 7.66
N ILE A 120 12.50 -3.35 8.26
CA ILE A 120 13.74 -3.52 7.49
C ILE A 120 13.78 -4.88 6.82
N PRO A 121 14.00 -4.94 5.48
CA PRO A 121 14.22 -6.19 4.80
C PRO A 121 15.56 -6.81 5.23
N GLU A 122 15.55 -8.10 5.59
CA GLU A 122 16.75 -8.84 6.00
C GLU A 122 17.46 -9.42 4.79
N LEU A 123 18.72 -9.05 4.58
CA LEU A 123 19.51 -9.50 3.44
C LEU A 123 19.78 -11.00 3.50
N VAL A 124 19.49 -11.71 2.41
CA VAL A 124 19.79 -13.15 2.24
C VAL A 124 21.04 -13.36 1.39
N GLU A 125 21.13 -12.67 0.24
CA GLU A 125 22.24 -12.76 -0.69
C GLU A 125 22.49 -11.42 -1.38
N GLY A 126 23.71 -11.13 -1.76
CA GLY A 126 24.09 -9.90 -2.43
C GLY A 126 24.29 -8.74 -1.45
N ARG A 127 23.73 -7.58 -1.73
CA ARG A 127 23.79 -6.36 -0.91
C ARG A 127 22.49 -5.57 -0.95
N LEU A 128 22.34 -4.61 -0.06
CA LEU A 128 21.26 -3.63 -0.15
C LEU A 128 21.52 -2.57 -1.25
N PRO A 129 20.48 -1.91 -1.77
CA PRO A 129 20.62 -0.85 -2.76
C PRO A 129 21.44 0.33 -2.22
N GLU A 130 22.33 0.89 -3.06
CA GLU A 130 23.15 2.05 -2.73
C GLU A 130 22.71 3.30 -3.50
N ASN A 131 21.88 3.15 -4.53
CA ASN A 131 21.39 4.25 -5.34
C ASN A 131 19.94 3.99 -5.82
N GLY A 132 19.29 5.04 -6.35
CA GLY A 132 17.89 5.03 -6.77
C GLY A 132 17.56 4.15 -8.00
N ARG A 133 18.51 3.42 -8.56
CA ARG A 133 18.29 2.48 -9.68
C ARG A 133 18.60 1.03 -9.33
N GLU A 134 18.69 0.73 -8.06
CA GLU A 134 18.93 -0.62 -7.56
C GLU A 134 17.73 -1.06 -6.74
N CYS A 135 17.48 -2.37 -6.75
CA CYS A 135 16.43 -2.99 -5.94
C CYS A 135 16.92 -4.28 -5.29
N VAL A 136 16.21 -4.69 -4.23
CA VAL A 136 16.30 -6.03 -3.66
C VAL A 136 14.94 -6.69 -3.70
N VAL A 137 14.93 -7.99 -3.92
CA VAL A 137 13.72 -8.75 -4.20
C VAL A 137 13.63 -9.99 -3.31
N GLU A 138 12.45 -10.55 -3.15
CA GLU A 138 12.32 -11.88 -2.53
C GLU A 138 12.98 -12.95 -3.42
N PRO A 139 13.62 -13.99 -2.82
CA PRO A 139 14.21 -15.09 -3.60
C PRO A 139 13.24 -15.76 -4.57
N ALA A 140 11.95 -15.84 -4.21
CA ALA A 140 10.91 -16.41 -5.07
C ALA A 140 10.76 -15.66 -6.40
N LEU A 141 10.99 -14.34 -6.42
CA LEU A 141 10.90 -13.57 -7.66
C LEU A 141 12.00 -13.96 -8.66
N LEU A 142 13.22 -14.25 -8.18
CA LEU A 142 14.30 -14.71 -9.05
C LEU A 142 13.93 -16.00 -9.77
N GLU A 143 13.29 -16.94 -9.04
CA GLU A 143 12.86 -18.22 -9.59
C GLU A 143 11.70 -18.06 -10.58
N GLU A 144 10.69 -17.25 -10.24
CA GLU A 144 9.49 -17.08 -11.05
C GLU A 144 9.73 -16.23 -12.30
N ALA A 145 10.59 -15.21 -12.22
CA ALA A 145 10.97 -14.36 -13.35
C ALA A 145 12.14 -14.91 -14.18
N GLU A 146 12.80 -16.00 -13.73
CA GLU A 146 14.01 -16.58 -14.34
C GLU A 146 15.16 -15.56 -14.47
N ILE A 147 15.35 -14.71 -13.44
CA ILE A 147 16.38 -13.68 -13.37
C ILE A 147 17.41 -13.99 -12.28
N SER A 148 18.53 -13.28 -12.31
CA SER A 148 19.65 -13.42 -11.37
C SER A 148 20.03 -12.08 -10.75
N ILE A 149 20.76 -12.12 -9.63
CA ILE A 149 21.38 -10.92 -9.07
C ILE A 149 22.36 -10.35 -10.11
N GLY A 150 22.19 -9.06 -10.41
CA GLY A 150 22.92 -8.33 -11.45
C GLY A 150 22.11 -8.04 -12.69
N ASP A 151 20.99 -8.73 -12.89
CA ASP A 151 20.07 -8.45 -14.00
C ASP A 151 19.25 -7.18 -13.75
N THR A 152 18.77 -6.58 -14.83
CA THR A 152 17.88 -5.42 -14.78
C THR A 152 16.45 -5.86 -15.02
N ILE A 153 15.53 -5.42 -14.18
CA ILE A 153 14.09 -5.59 -14.33
C ILE A 153 13.46 -4.28 -14.80
N HIS A 154 12.46 -4.38 -15.66
CA HIS A 154 11.64 -3.25 -16.10
C HIS A 154 10.29 -3.30 -15.39
N LEU A 155 9.91 -2.20 -14.75
CA LEU A 155 8.67 -2.04 -14.02
C LEU A 155 7.66 -1.32 -14.92
N ASP A 156 6.65 -2.03 -15.36
CA ASP A 156 5.56 -1.44 -16.12
C ASP A 156 4.44 -0.98 -15.16
N THR A 157 4.26 0.33 -15.08
CA THR A 157 3.20 1.01 -14.32
C THR A 157 2.21 1.73 -15.23
N ALA A 158 2.37 1.64 -16.55
CA ALA A 158 1.55 2.36 -17.53
C ALA A 158 0.05 2.07 -17.38
N GLY A 159 -0.75 3.14 -17.35
CA GLY A 159 -2.21 3.05 -17.22
C GLY A 159 -2.68 2.58 -15.84
N THR A 160 -1.84 2.63 -14.83
CA THR A 160 -2.17 2.38 -13.42
C THR A 160 -2.19 3.69 -12.64
N ASP A 161 -2.66 3.64 -11.39
CA ASP A 161 -2.60 4.77 -10.45
C ASP A 161 -1.14 5.12 -10.04
N TYR A 162 -0.16 4.32 -10.48
CA TYR A 162 1.27 4.46 -10.16
C TYR A 162 2.11 4.94 -11.34
N GLU A 163 1.47 5.33 -12.46
CA GLU A 163 2.15 5.99 -13.58
C GLU A 163 2.85 7.26 -13.08
N ASP A 164 4.09 7.47 -13.48
CA ASP A 164 4.96 8.58 -13.03
C ASP A 164 5.33 8.60 -11.53
N SER A 165 5.05 7.54 -10.78
CA SER A 165 5.39 7.45 -9.33
C SER A 165 6.85 7.10 -9.04
N LEU A 166 7.64 6.83 -10.06
CA LEU A 166 9.06 6.45 -9.97
C LEU A 166 9.94 7.32 -10.87
N PHE A 167 11.15 7.62 -10.41
CA PHE A 167 12.16 8.32 -11.24
C PHE A 167 12.75 7.46 -12.35
N SER A 168 12.55 6.15 -12.35
CA SER A 168 13.02 5.21 -13.36
C SER A 168 12.09 4.01 -13.42
N GLU A 169 11.97 3.42 -14.59
CA GLU A 169 11.28 2.12 -14.79
C GLU A 169 12.25 0.93 -14.76
N ASP A 170 13.56 1.19 -14.88
CA ASP A 170 14.59 0.15 -14.93
C ASP A 170 15.39 0.09 -13.62
N TYR A 171 15.45 -1.09 -13.01
CA TYR A 171 16.15 -1.34 -11.76
C TYR A 171 17.04 -2.57 -11.84
N THR A 172 18.26 -2.45 -11.32
CA THR A 172 19.19 -3.57 -11.20
C THR A 172 18.94 -4.32 -9.90
N VAL A 173 18.73 -5.61 -9.96
CA VAL A 173 18.60 -6.48 -8.79
C VAL A 173 19.99 -6.69 -8.17
N VAL A 174 20.22 -6.16 -6.96
CA VAL A 174 21.53 -6.21 -6.29
C VAL A 174 21.59 -7.21 -5.14
N GLY A 175 20.46 -7.77 -4.76
CA GLY A 175 20.40 -8.79 -3.71
C GLY A 175 18.99 -9.34 -3.51
N THR A 176 18.92 -10.34 -2.64
CA THR A 176 17.66 -10.92 -2.20
C THR A 176 17.46 -10.70 -0.71
N VAL A 177 16.19 -10.55 -0.31
CA VAL A 177 15.80 -10.24 1.06
C VAL A 177 14.60 -11.08 1.51
N THR A 178 14.48 -11.27 2.82
CA THR A 178 13.24 -11.68 3.47
C THR A 178 12.65 -10.50 4.24
N THR A 179 11.35 -10.54 4.50
CA THR A 179 10.65 -9.46 5.19
C THR A 179 9.65 -10.01 6.19
N SER A 180 9.52 -9.33 7.32
CA SER A 180 8.47 -9.58 8.33
C SER A 180 7.08 -9.06 7.92
N LEU A 181 7.00 -8.15 6.93
CA LEU A 181 5.73 -7.61 6.43
C LEU A 181 4.80 -8.69 5.85
N TYR A 182 5.36 -9.76 5.29
CA TYR A 182 4.61 -10.81 4.60
C TYR A 182 5.01 -12.20 5.11
N MET A 183 4.38 -12.65 6.20
CA MET A 183 4.64 -13.96 6.81
C MET A 183 3.97 -15.13 6.07
N SER A 184 3.01 -14.84 5.19
CA SER A 184 2.30 -15.84 4.40
C SER A 184 2.84 -15.92 2.98
N ARG A 185 2.68 -17.08 2.32
CA ARG A 185 2.90 -17.19 0.87
C ARG A 185 1.88 -16.42 0.05
N ASP A 186 0.71 -16.17 0.61
CA ASP A 186 -0.26 -15.25 0.03
C ASP A 186 0.17 -13.81 0.35
N ARG A 187 0.60 -13.09 -0.68
CA ARG A 187 1.08 -11.71 -0.58
C ARG A 187 -0.05 -10.67 -0.62
N GLY A 188 -1.29 -11.14 -0.81
CA GLY A 188 -2.47 -10.29 -0.91
C GLY A 188 -2.87 -9.98 -2.35
N THR A 189 -3.65 -8.91 -2.49
CA THR A 189 -4.25 -8.50 -3.76
C THR A 189 -3.66 -7.19 -4.26
N SER A 190 -3.77 -7.00 -5.57
CA SER A 190 -3.42 -5.78 -6.29
C SER A 190 -4.64 -5.29 -7.08
N THR A 191 -4.65 -4.03 -7.47
CA THR A 191 -5.64 -3.45 -8.39
C THR A 191 -5.25 -3.62 -9.85
N ILE A 192 -4.01 -4.07 -10.14
CA ILE A 192 -3.49 -4.24 -11.49
C ILE A 192 -3.45 -5.71 -11.92
N GLY A 193 -3.39 -5.93 -13.22
CA GLY A 193 -3.18 -7.22 -13.87
C GLY A 193 -4.15 -8.31 -13.42
N THR A 194 -3.64 -9.43 -12.90
CA THR A 194 -4.45 -10.56 -12.43
C THR A 194 -5.11 -10.31 -11.08
N GLY A 195 -4.80 -9.20 -10.42
CA GLY A 195 -5.30 -8.86 -9.07
C GLY A 195 -4.61 -9.62 -7.94
N ARG A 196 -3.58 -10.41 -8.21
CA ARG A 196 -2.83 -11.20 -7.22
C ARG A 196 -1.36 -10.81 -7.22
N LEU A 197 -0.83 -10.48 -6.05
CA LEU A 197 0.60 -10.25 -5.87
C LEU A 197 1.38 -11.57 -5.94
N THR A 198 2.40 -11.59 -6.78
CA THR A 198 3.30 -12.72 -6.94
C THR A 198 4.45 -12.66 -5.93
N ALA A 199 5.06 -11.49 -5.77
CA ALA A 199 6.19 -11.26 -4.88
C ALA A 199 6.20 -9.83 -4.35
N VAL A 200 7.12 -9.57 -3.42
CA VAL A 200 7.44 -8.23 -2.95
C VAL A 200 8.91 -7.91 -3.18
N ALA A 201 9.20 -6.63 -3.34
CA ALA A 201 10.53 -6.09 -3.55
C ALA A 201 10.68 -4.76 -2.82
N PHE A 202 11.91 -4.27 -2.73
CA PHE A 202 12.20 -3.04 -2.02
C PHE A 202 13.09 -2.14 -2.86
N LEU A 203 12.75 -0.86 -2.87
CA LEU A 203 13.47 0.23 -3.50
C LEU A 203 13.96 1.22 -2.45
N PRO A 204 15.08 1.88 -2.65
CA PRO A 204 15.46 3.02 -1.80
C PRO A 204 14.42 4.13 -1.93
N ARG A 205 14.23 4.92 -0.87
CA ARG A 205 13.25 6.03 -0.85
C ARG A 205 13.43 6.99 -2.04
N GLY A 206 14.67 7.27 -2.42
CA GLY A 206 14.98 8.16 -3.57
C GLY A 206 14.63 7.60 -4.94
N ALA A 207 14.02 6.41 -5.03
CA ALA A 207 13.48 5.88 -6.28
C ALA A 207 12.03 6.33 -6.54
N PHE A 208 11.33 6.82 -5.50
CA PHE A 208 9.94 7.25 -5.59
C PHE A 208 9.85 8.74 -5.90
N ASP A 209 8.97 9.10 -6.83
CA ASP A 209 8.58 10.48 -7.20
C ASP A 209 7.14 10.73 -6.75
N MET A 210 6.94 10.72 -5.44
CA MET A 210 5.62 10.84 -4.82
C MET A 210 5.69 11.79 -3.62
N ASP A 211 4.84 12.82 -3.63
CA ASP A 211 4.71 13.79 -2.54
C ASP A 211 3.87 13.26 -1.36
N ILE A 212 3.05 12.24 -1.62
CA ILE A 212 2.07 11.68 -0.67
C ILE A 212 2.46 10.24 -0.35
N TYR A 213 2.50 9.90 0.94
CA TYR A 213 2.74 8.55 1.40
C TYR A 213 1.51 7.66 1.20
N THR A 214 1.73 6.42 0.79
CA THR A 214 0.66 5.42 0.63
C THR A 214 0.25 4.79 1.96
N GLU A 215 1.19 4.76 2.91
CA GLU A 215 0.98 4.21 4.24
C GLU A 215 1.95 4.84 5.24
N ALA A 216 1.64 4.72 6.54
CA ALA A 216 2.56 5.07 7.62
C ALA A 216 2.75 3.90 8.57
N TYR A 217 3.97 3.71 9.04
CA TYR A 217 4.37 2.70 9.99
C TYR A 217 4.68 3.32 11.34
N LEU A 218 4.22 2.70 12.40
CA LEU A 218 4.40 3.16 13.77
C LEU A 218 5.08 2.09 14.61
N LEU A 219 5.96 2.52 15.50
CA LEU A 219 6.49 1.72 16.61
C LEU A 219 5.93 2.27 17.92
N ALA A 220 5.46 1.38 18.77
CA ALA A 220 4.96 1.72 20.10
C ALA A 220 6.12 1.81 21.10
N GLU A 221 6.10 2.84 21.95
CA GLU A 221 7.08 2.99 23.05
C GLU A 221 6.98 1.81 24.03
N GLY A 222 8.07 1.06 24.18
CA GLY A 222 8.12 -0.14 25.01
C GLY A 222 7.53 -1.39 24.37
N GLY A 223 7.09 -1.34 23.11
CA GLY A 223 6.53 -2.49 22.41
C GLY A 223 7.53 -3.64 22.29
N ARG A 224 8.80 -3.32 21.97
CA ARG A 224 9.88 -4.31 21.79
C ARG A 224 10.32 -5.01 23.08
N GLU A 225 10.00 -4.48 24.26
CA GLU A 225 10.29 -5.14 25.54
C GLU A 225 9.20 -6.17 25.93
N LEU A 226 8.09 -6.21 25.19
CA LEU A 226 6.96 -7.06 25.43
C LEU A 226 6.86 -8.15 24.39
N LEU A 227 6.45 -9.36 24.80
CA LEU A 227 6.15 -10.44 23.86
C LEU A 227 4.92 -10.04 23.03
N CYS A 228 5.03 -9.90 21.72
CA CYS A 228 3.95 -9.44 20.81
C CYS A 228 2.69 -10.33 20.86
N TYR A 229 2.80 -11.58 21.33
CA TYR A 229 1.69 -12.51 21.57
C TYR A 229 1.22 -12.49 23.02
N GLY A 230 1.68 -11.55 23.83
CA GLY A 230 1.36 -11.41 25.25
C GLY A 230 0.21 -10.44 25.47
N LYS A 231 -0.43 -10.60 26.64
CA LYS A 231 -1.51 -9.69 27.05
C LYS A 231 -1.04 -8.27 27.30
N ASP A 232 0.19 -8.12 27.84
CA ASP A 232 0.74 -6.80 28.16
C ASP A 232 0.99 -5.99 26.89
N TYR A 233 1.39 -6.66 25.78
CA TYR A 233 1.50 -6.01 24.47
C TYR A 233 0.12 -5.65 23.89
N GLU A 234 -0.87 -6.56 24.01
CA GLU A 234 -2.25 -6.29 23.61
C GLU A 234 -2.83 -5.07 24.34
N ASP A 235 -2.66 -5.01 25.67
CA ASP A 235 -3.12 -3.89 26.52
C ASP A 235 -2.37 -2.57 26.12
N LEU A 236 -1.09 -2.64 25.76
CA LEU A 236 -0.32 -1.49 25.26
C LEU A 236 -0.89 -0.99 23.93
N MET A 237 -1.14 -1.90 22.99
CA MET A 237 -1.63 -1.54 21.67
C MET A 237 -3.07 -1.04 21.70
N ASP A 238 -3.92 -1.61 22.53
CA ASP A 238 -5.28 -1.10 22.75
C ASP A 238 -5.26 0.35 23.24
N GLY A 239 -4.38 0.66 24.21
CA GLY A 239 -4.19 2.04 24.70
C GLY A 239 -3.66 3.00 23.63
N LEU A 240 -2.74 2.55 22.78
CA LEU A 240 -2.21 3.37 21.70
C LEU A 240 -3.28 3.61 20.60
N LEU A 241 -4.07 2.61 20.28
CA LEU A 241 -5.15 2.73 19.29
C LEU A 241 -6.24 3.71 19.74
N ASP A 242 -6.57 3.72 21.03
CA ASP A 242 -7.51 4.67 21.62
C ASP A 242 -7.06 6.15 21.45
N GLU A 243 -5.76 6.40 21.42
CA GLU A 243 -5.20 7.73 21.15
C GLU A 243 -5.09 8.04 19.65
N LEU A 244 -4.83 7.03 18.81
CA LEU A 244 -4.67 7.19 17.37
C LEU A 244 -6.00 7.37 16.64
N GLU A 245 -7.07 6.69 17.05
CA GLU A 245 -8.37 6.77 16.36
C GLU A 245 -8.93 8.19 16.28
N PRO A 246 -8.98 9.01 17.38
CA PRO A 246 -9.48 10.37 17.30
C PRO A 246 -8.61 11.27 16.42
N LEU A 247 -7.29 11.05 16.43
CA LEU A 247 -6.36 11.77 15.55
C LEU A 247 -6.63 11.41 14.09
N GLY A 248 -6.84 10.13 13.79
CA GLY A 248 -7.18 9.65 12.45
C GLY A 248 -8.44 10.29 11.91
N ASP A 249 -9.52 10.34 12.70
CA ASP A 249 -10.78 10.99 12.33
C ASP A 249 -10.58 12.50 12.06
N GLN A 250 -9.81 13.18 12.90
CA GLN A 250 -9.48 14.60 12.73
C GLN A 250 -8.68 14.85 11.46
N ARG A 251 -7.60 14.08 11.23
CA ARG A 251 -6.72 14.23 10.07
C ARG A 251 -7.46 13.88 8.77
N ALA A 252 -8.30 12.85 8.77
CA ALA A 252 -9.13 12.49 7.63
C ALA A 252 -10.07 13.62 7.23
N ALA A 253 -10.71 14.29 8.20
CA ALA A 253 -11.55 15.45 7.93
C ALA A 253 -10.75 16.64 7.37
N GLN A 254 -9.58 16.93 7.95
CA GLN A 254 -8.70 17.99 7.46
C GLN A 254 -8.18 17.70 6.03
N ARG A 255 -7.79 16.46 5.76
CA ARG A 255 -7.34 16.06 4.43
C ARG A 255 -8.44 16.15 3.38
N TYR A 256 -9.66 15.77 3.76
CA TYR A 256 -10.82 15.93 2.90
C TYR A 256 -11.03 17.40 2.52
N ASP A 257 -11.02 18.31 3.51
CA ASP A 257 -11.19 19.73 3.28
C ASP A 257 -10.08 20.30 2.38
N GLN A 258 -8.82 19.90 2.60
CA GLN A 258 -7.67 20.29 1.76
C GLN A 258 -7.85 19.84 0.30
N VAL A 259 -8.22 18.58 0.09
CA VAL A 259 -8.42 18.04 -1.27
C VAL A 259 -9.58 18.76 -1.97
N ILE A 260 -10.68 19.07 -1.26
CA ILE A 260 -11.79 19.83 -1.80
C ILE A 260 -11.35 21.25 -2.17
N GLU A 261 -10.53 21.89 -1.34
CA GLU A 261 -9.97 23.23 -1.62
C GLU A 261 -9.08 23.19 -2.86
N GLU A 262 -8.12 22.26 -2.93
CA GLU A 262 -7.23 22.06 -4.08
C GLU A 262 -7.99 21.80 -5.39
N VAL A 263 -9.03 20.96 -5.35
CA VAL A 263 -9.87 20.67 -6.51
C VAL A 263 -10.71 21.89 -6.90
N THR A 264 -11.23 22.63 -5.90
CA THR A 264 -12.02 23.84 -6.14
C THR A 264 -11.14 24.93 -6.77
N ASP A 265 -9.92 25.11 -6.29
CA ASP A 265 -8.98 26.07 -6.85
C ASP A 265 -8.61 25.74 -8.29
N LYS A 266 -8.26 24.47 -8.57
CA LYS A 266 -8.02 24.00 -9.95
C LYS A 266 -9.23 24.18 -10.86
N LEU A 267 -10.44 23.98 -10.33
CA LEU A 267 -11.68 24.21 -11.09
C LEU A 267 -11.88 25.69 -11.39
N ASN A 268 -11.62 26.58 -10.42
CA ASN A 268 -11.71 28.02 -10.59
C ASN A 268 -10.67 28.53 -11.59
N ASP A 269 -9.44 28.02 -11.52
CA ASP A 269 -8.36 28.34 -12.47
C ASP A 269 -8.76 27.92 -13.90
N ALA A 270 -9.22 26.67 -14.05
CA ALA A 270 -9.70 26.16 -15.33
C ALA A 270 -10.91 26.95 -15.87
N GLN A 271 -11.84 27.38 -14.96
CA GLN A 271 -12.95 28.23 -15.36
C GLN A 271 -12.46 29.62 -15.81
N THR A 272 -11.45 30.18 -15.15
CA THR A 272 -10.86 31.46 -15.53
C THR A 272 -10.19 31.37 -16.89
N GLU A 273 -9.38 30.31 -17.12
CA GLU A 273 -8.78 30.05 -18.43
C GLU A 273 -9.84 29.86 -19.53
N PHE A 274 -10.95 29.19 -19.19
CA PHE A 274 -12.06 29.03 -20.12
C PHE A 274 -12.74 30.37 -20.45
N ASP A 275 -13.05 31.17 -19.42
CA ASP A 275 -13.68 32.50 -19.60
C ASP A 275 -12.77 33.45 -20.38
N GLU A 276 -11.44 33.40 -20.16
CA GLU A 276 -10.45 34.14 -20.94
C GLU A 276 -10.41 33.68 -22.40
N ALA A 277 -10.44 32.36 -22.63
CA ALA A 277 -10.47 31.80 -23.97
C ALA A 277 -11.79 32.10 -24.71
N GLU A 278 -12.93 32.09 -24.00
CA GLU A 278 -14.24 32.52 -24.53
C GLU A 278 -14.21 34.00 -24.91
N ALA A 279 -13.68 34.86 -24.03
CA ALA A 279 -13.56 36.30 -24.30
C ALA A 279 -12.64 36.58 -25.51
N GLU A 280 -11.50 35.89 -25.61
CA GLU A 280 -10.58 35.97 -26.77
C GLU A 280 -11.25 35.49 -28.06
N ALA A 281 -12.05 34.42 -27.97
CA ALA A 281 -12.85 33.93 -29.09
C ALA A 281 -13.92 34.94 -29.53
N ASP A 282 -14.62 35.56 -28.57
CA ASP A 282 -15.61 36.59 -28.85
C ASP A 282 -14.99 37.88 -29.39
N GLU A 283 -13.80 38.28 -28.92
CA GLU A 283 -13.07 39.42 -29.47
C GLU A 283 -12.67 39.14 -30.92
N LYS A 284 -12.11 37.95 -31.20
CA LYS A 284 -11.76 37.52 -32.55
C LYS A 284 -13.01 37.41 -33.45
N LEU A 285 -14.12 36.96 -32.88
CA LEU A 285 -15.38 36.89 -33.62
C LEU A 285 -15.90 38.29 -33.97
N THR A 286 -15.81 39.22 -33.01
CA THR A 286 -16.24 40.63 -33.21
C THR A 286 -15.32 41.33 -34.21
N GLU A 287 -14.00 41.09 -34.16
CA GLU A 287 -13.04 41.61 -35.13
C GLU A 287 -13.32 41.03 -36.53
N ALA A 288 -13.58 39.70 -36.60
CA ALA A 288 -13.94 39.03 -37.85
C ALA A 288 -15.27 39.53 -38.41
N GLU A 289 -16.28 39.77 -37.56
CA GLU A 289 -17.57 40.43 -37.95
C GLU A 289 -17.36 41.84 -38.46
N GLY A 290 -16.46 42.59 -37.82
CA GLY A 290 -16.07 43.96 -38.27
C GLY A 290 -15.36 43.93 -39.63
N GLU A 291 -14.41 43.04 -39.80
CA GLU A 291 -13.73 42.80 -41.09
C GLU A 291 -14.73 42.35 -42.17
N LEU A 292 -15.69 41.50 -41.79
CA LEU A 292 -16.73 41.02 -42.72
C LEU A 292 -17.67 42.18 -43.14
N ALA A 293 -18.00 43.10 -42.20
CA ALA A 293 -18.80 44.27 -42.52
C ALA A 293 -18.07 45.24 -43.47
N ASP A 294 -16.74 45.44 -43.27
CA ASP A 294 -15.88 46.20 -44.15
C ASP A 294 -15.68 45.53 -45.51
N ALA A 295 -15.55 44.19 -45.54
CA ALA A 295 -15.48 43.43 -46.75
C ALA A 295 -16.80 43.51 -47.55
N ARG A 296 -17.96 43.45 -46.85
CA ARG A 296 -19.29 43.68 -47.48
C ARG A 296 -19.40 45.08 -48.12
N LYS A 297 -18.88 46.08 -47.41
CA LYS A 297 -18.87 47.45 -47.93
C LYS A 297 -18.00 47.59 -49.17
N LYS A 298 -16.86 46.89 -49.22
CA LYS A 298 -15.99 46.78 -50.42
C LYS A 298 -16.61 45.91 -51.52
N LEU A 299 -17.56 45.03 -51.16
CA LEU A 299 -18.24 44.15 -52.07
C LEU A 299 -19.33 44.90 -52.90
N ASP A 300 -19.97 45.93 -52.37
CA ASP A 300 -20.91 46.78 -53.09
C ASP A 300 -20.24 47.48 -54.29
N ASP A 301 -18.87 47.61 -54.24
CA ASP A 301 -18.09 48.22 -55.32
C ASP A 301 -17.49 47.16 -56.33
N GLY A 302 -17.59 45.88 -56.01
CA GLY A 302 -16.96 44.83 -56.85
C GLY A 302 -17.72 43.49 -56.95
N TRP A 303 -18.83 43.49 -57.67
CA TRP A 303 -19.74 42.35 -57.83
C TRP A 303 -19.07 41.11 -58.48
N ALA A 304 -17.91 41.23 -59.04
CA ALA A 304 -17.23 40.12 -59.73
C ALA A 304 -16.45 39.15 -58.80
N GLU A 305 -16.08 39.58 -57.58
CA GLU A 305 -15.34 38.74 -56.59
C GLU A 305 -16.30 38.03 -55.62
N TYR A 306 -17.61 38.26 -55.73
CA TYR A 306 -18.63 37.81 -54.78
C TYR A 306 -18.72 36.27 -54.62
N GLU A 307 -18.60 35.52 -55.71
CA GLU A 307 -18.76 34.05 -55.67
C GLU A 307 -17.58 33.37 -54.95
N ASP A 308 -16.36 33.84 -55.12
CA ASP A 308 -15.17 33.22 -54.50
C ASP A 308 -15.08 33.51 -52.99
N GLY A 309 -15.49 34.73 -52.57
CA GLY A 309 -15.56 35.10 -51.14
C GLY A 309 -16.61 34.32 -50.36
N LYS A 310 -17.74 34.04 -50.97
CA LYS A 310 -18.83 33.33 -50.38
C LYS A 310 -18.53 31.86 -50.04
N ASP A 311 -17.83 31.16 -50.93
CA ASP A 311 -17.42 29.77 -50.73
C ASP A 311 -16.33 29.64 -49.65
N THR A 312 -15.48 30.64 -49.52
CA THR A 312 -14.43 30.68 -48.53
C THR A 312 -14.99 30.96 -47.12
N LEU A 313 -15.95 31.93 -47.04
CA LEU A 313 -16.63 32.25 -45.77
C LEU A 313 -17.44 31.04 -45.25
N ALA A 314 -18.08 30.29 -46.17
CA ALA A 314 -18.82 29.08 -45.77
C ALA A 314 -17.90 27.98 -45.17
N ARG A 315 -16.70 27.82 -45.74
CA ARG A 315 -15.72 26.84 -45.22
C ARG A 315 -15.15 27.18 -43.86
N GLU A 316 -14.81 28.47 -43.64
CA GLU A 316 -14.26 28.89 -42.33
C GLU A 316 -15.31 28.84 -41.19
N THR A 317 -16.55 29.17 -41.54
CA THR A 317 -17.67 29.06 -40.58
C THR A 317 -17.98 27.60 -40.22
N ALA A 318 -17.87 26.67 -41.18
CA ALA A 318 -18.06 25.25 -40.91
C ALA A 318 -16.94 24.69 -40.01
N LYS A 319 -15.69 25.12 -40.24
CA LYS A 319 -14.55 24.71 -39.45
C LYS A 319 -14.67 25.27 -38.00
N ALA A 320 -15.01 26.55 -37.85
CA ALA A 320 -15.20 27.15 -36.52
C ALA A 320 -16.34 26.48 -35.72
N LYS A 321 -17.41 26.05 -36.40
CA LYS A 321 -18.48 25.28 -35.77
C LYS A 321 -18.03 23.88 -35.34
N GLN A 322 -17.17 23.26 -36.10
CA GLN A 322 -16.60 21.96 -35.74
C GLN A 322 -15.68 22.11 -34.53
N ASP A 323 -14.80 23.11 -34.52
CA ASP A 323 -13.88 23.36 -33.42
C ASP A 323 -14.61 23.70 -32.10
N ILE A 324 -15.78 24.42 -32.20
CA ILE A 324 -16.64 24.70 -31.05
C ILE A 324 -17.33 23.42 -30.55
N ALA A 325 -17.85 22.58 -31.46
CA ALA A 325 -18.49 21.32 -31.08
C ALA A 325 -17.52 20.34 -30.44
N ASP A 326 -16.26 20.34 -30.87
CA ASP A 326 -15.19 19.51 -30.28
C ASP A 326 -14.82 20.03 -28.88
N GLY A 327 -14.74 21.36 -28.67
CA GLY A 327 -14.50 21.96 -27.36
C GLY A 327 -15.68 21.78 -26.37
N GLU A 328 -16.92 21.83 -26.83
CA GLU A 328 -18.11 21.52 -26.02
C GLU A 328 -18.12 20.04 -25.58
N LYS A 329 -17.64 19.17 -26.47
CA LYS A 329 -17.53 17.73 -26.16
C LYS A 329 -16.46 17.49 -25.09
N GLU A 330 -15.26 18.08 -25.22
CA GLU A 330 -14.21 17.98 -24.20
C GLU A 330 -14.68 18.48 -22.83
N LEU A 331 -15.44 19.57 -22.79
CA LEU A 331 -16.02 20.09 -21.54
C LEU A 331 -17.05 19.13 -20.94
N SER A 332 -17.86 18.53 -21.79
CA SER A 332 -18.86 17.53 -21.35
C SER A 332 -18.19 16.27 -20.79
N ASP A 333 -17.14 15.80 -21.44
CA ASP A 333 -16.39 14.63 -21.01
C ASP A 333 -15.72 14.90 -19.65
N ALA A 334 -15.12 16.09 -19.44
CA ALA A 334 -14.51 16.50 -18.17
C ALA A 334 -15.55 16.63 -17.02
N LEU A 335 -16.77 17.05 -17.33
CA LEU A 335 -17.86 17.10 -16.33
C LEU A 335 -18.32 15.70 -15.90
N VAL A 336 -18.32 14.74 -16.82
CA VAL A 336 -18.64 13.35 -16.51
C VAL A 336 -17.54 12.74 -15.63
N GLU A 337 -16.25 12.96 -15.96
CA GLU A 337 -15.14 12.51 -15.11
C GLU A 337 -15.21 13.08 -13.68
N LEU A 338 -15.61 14.35 -13.54
CA LEU A 338 -15.77 14.95 -12.23
C LEU A 338 -16.91 14.29 -11.42
N GLN A 339 -18.06 14.04 -12.09
CA GLN A 339 -19.19 13.37 -11.45
C GLN A 339 -18.89 11.92 -11.08
N ASP A 340 -18.16 11.22 -11.93
CA ASP A 340 -17.72 9.84 -11.65
C ASP A 340 -16.74 9.82 -10.46
N GLY A 341 -15.80 10.78 -10.40
CA GLY A 341 -14.89 10.94 -9.26
C GLY A 341 -15.60 11.30 -7.95
N GLU A 342 -16.63 12.15 -7.98
CA GLU A 342 -17.46 12.43 -6.80
C GLU A 342 -18.19 11.17 -6.31
N LYS A 343 -18.71 10.37 -7.24
CA LYS A 343 -19.40 9.13 -6.91
C LYS A 343 -18.45 8.06 -6.34
N GLU A 344 -17.28 7.89 -6.95
CA GLU A 344 -16.24 7.00 -6.41
C GLU A 344 -15.82 7.42 -5.00
N PHE A 345 -15.73 8.72 -4.76
CA PHE A 345 -15.43 9.25 -3.43
C PHE A 345 -16.54 8.94 -2.40
N GLU A 346 -17.80 9.14 -2.77
CA GLU A 346 -18.94 8.80 -1.90
C GLU A 346 -19.03 7.30 -1.63
N GLU A 347 -18.79 6.47 -2.65
CA GLU A 347 -18.73 5.01 -2.52
C GLU A 347 -17.56 4.59 -1.61
N GLY A 348 -16.36 5.16 -1.81
CA GLY A 348 -15.19 4.90 -0.95
C GLY A 348 -15.39 5.34 0.50
N LEU A 349 -16.09 6.45 0.72
CA LEU A 349 -16.46 6.91 2.07
C LEU A 349 -17.46 5.95 2.75
N SER A 350 -18.42 5.46 1.97
CA SER A 350 -19.40 4.47 2.43
C SER A 350 -18.72 3.14 2.80
N ASP A 351 -17.82 2.66 1.94
CA ASP A 351 -17.06 1.43 2.16
C ASP A 351 -16.15 1.54 3.38
N TYR A 352 -15.51 2.69 3.56
CA TYR A 352 -14.72 2.96 4.77
C TYR A 352 -15.58 2.95 6.05
N GLN A 353 -16.76 3.58 6.00
CA GLN A 353 -17.68 3.59 7.13
C GLN A 353 -18.21 2.19 7.44
N GLN A 354 -18.51 1.42 6.39
CA GLN A 354 -18.94 0.02 6.53
C GLN A 354 -17.80 -0.84 7.09
N GLY A 355 -16.61 -0.75 6.52
CA GLY A 355 -15.43 -1.48 7.01
C GLY A 355 -15.06 -1.14 8.45
N LYS A 356 -15.25 0.13 8.85
CA LYS A 356 -15.09 0.55 10.24
C LYS A 356 -16.17 -0.09 11.14
N ALA A 357 -17.41 -0.09 10.70
CA ALA A 357 -18.52 -0.71 11.46
C ALA A 357 -18.32 -2.23 11.60
N ASP A 358 -17.89 -2.90 10.53
CA ASP A 358 -17.59 -4.33 10.54
C ASP A 358 -16.39 -4.65 11.45
N TYR A 359 -15.36 -3.80 11.44
CA TYR A 359 -14.23 -3.90 12.36
C TYR A 359 -14.66 -3.73 13.82
N ASP A 360 -15.44 -2.67 14.13
CA ASP A 360 -15.96 -2.41 15.47
C ASP A 360 -16.84 -3.57 15.96
N GLN A 361 -17.66 -4.14 15.05
CA GLN A 361 -18.47 -5.33 15.35
C GLN A 361 -17.57 -6.55 15.59
N GLY A 362 -16.55 -6.78 14.78
CA GLY A 362 -15.60 -7.87 14.95
C GLY A 362 -14.83 -7.80 16.28
N VAL A 363 -14.49 -6.59 16.72
CA VAL A 363 -13.88 -6.33 18.04
C VAL A 363 -14.84 -6.71 19.17
N LEU A 364 -16.13 -6.33 19.05
CA LEU A 364 -17.17 -6.68 20.02
C LEU A 364 -17.39 -8.21 20.08
N ASP A 365 -17.48 -8.85 18.91
CA ASP A 365 -17.65 -10.30 18.79
C ASP A 365 -16.45 -11.07 19.38
N TYR A 366 -15.22 -10.54 19.15
CA TYR A 366 -14.00 -11.08 19.74
C TYR A 366 -13.98 -10.94 21.28
N GLN A 367 -14.37 -9.75 21.79
CA GLN A 367 -14.51 -9.51 23.23
C GLN A 367 -15.55 -10.41 23.88
N ASP A 368 -16.69 -10.61 23.19
CA ASP A 368 -17.77 -11.53 23.68
C ASP A 368 -17.31 -12.99 23.63
N GLY A 369 -16.49 -13.35 22.62
CA GLY A 369 -15.83 -14.65 22.54
C GLY A 369 -14.85 -14.91 23.69
N LEU A 370 -14.08 -13.89 24.08
CA LEU A 370 -13.15 -13.96 25.23
C LEU A 370 -13.86 -14.08 26.58
N GLN A 371 -15.10 -13.56 26.72
CA GLN A 371 -15.90 -13.71 27.97
C GLN A 371 -16.52 -15.09 28.09
N LYS A 372 -16.61 -15.88 27.04
CA LYS A 372 -17.19 -17.22 27.01
C LYS A 372 -16.18 -18.36 27.21
N TYR A 373 -14.86 -18.01 27.29
CA TYR A 373 -13.76 -18.91 27.66
C TYR A 373 -13.28 -18.60 29.08
#